data_8b78db6e7587b4bf7bf2025520195eb9
#
_entry.id   8b78db6e7587b4bf7bf2025520195eb9
#
_cell.length_a   1.000
_cell.length_b   1.000
_cell.length_c   1.000
_cell.angle_alpha   90.00
_cell.angle_beta   90.00
_cell.angle_gamma   90.00
#
_symmetry.space_group_name_H-M   'P 1'
#
loop_
_entity.id
_entity.type
_entity.pdbx_description
1 polymer ?
#
loop_
_entity_poly.entity_id
_entity_poly.type
_entity_poly.pdbx_seq_one_letter_code
_entity_poly.pdbx_strand_id
1 'polypeptide(L)'
;MVCMITYDLNKQGQDYENVIQAIKDASTGVWCTYWKSSYLIKTNLTVQQVSDKITPHLDGNDSLLVIEVKENYQGWLSKEQWNYIKESIFS
;
A
#
# COMPACT_ATOMS: atom_id res chain seq x y z
N MET A 1 -8.92 -7.33 -5.61
CA MET A 1 -7.98 -7.98 -4.69
C MET A 1 -7.42 -6.95 -3.71
N VAL A 2 -6.75 -7.41 -2.68
CA VAL A 2 -6.13 -6.55 -1.68
C VAL A 2 -4.63 -6.77 -1.74
N CYS A 3 -3.88 -5.67 -1.73
CA CYS A 3 -2.41 -5.68 -1.69
C CYS A 3 -1.91 -4.99 -0.44
N MET A 4 -0.84 -5.51 0.12
CA MET A 4 0.01 -4.75 1.02
C MET A 4 1.18 -4.20 0.21
N ILE A 5 1.42 -2.92 0.36
CA ILE A 5 2.54 -2.23 -0.27
C ILE A 5 3.45 -1.74 0.84
N THR A 6 4.70 -2.17 0.82
CA THR A 6 5.69 -1.70 1.77
C THR A 6 6.91 -1.21 1.01
N TYR A 7 7.52 -0.15 1.49
CA TYR A 7 8.62 0.49 0.78
C TYR A 7 9.60 1.11 1.75
N ASP A 8 10.81 1.32 1.28
CA ASP A 8 11.85 1.99 2.03
C ASP A 8 12.52 3.00 1.09
N LEU A 9 12.38 4.28 1.39
CA LEU A 9 12.93 5.36 0.59
C LEU A 9 14.16 5.88 1.31
N ASN A 10 15.32 5.66 0.71
CA ASN A 10 16.61 5.86 1.39
C ASN A 10 17.27 7.20 1.06
N LYS A 11 16.71 7.96 0.13
CA LYS A 11 17.30 9.21 -0.27
C LYS A 11 16.61 10.38 0.43
N GLN A 12 17.38 11.23 1.08
CA GLN A 12 16.84 12.44 1.68
C GLN A 12 16.27 13.34 0.58
N GLY A 13 15.09 13.85 0.80
CA GLY A 13 14.39 14.66 -0.20
C GLY A 13 13.69 13.84 -1.26
N GLN A 14 13.60 12.54 -1.06
CA GLN A 14 12.87 11.64 -1.93
C GLN A 14 11.42 12.10 -2.06
N ASP A 15 10.84 11.86 -3.23
CA ASP A 15 9.51 12.32 -3.58
C ASP A 15 8.43 11.44 -2.97
N TYR A 16 8.30 11.48 -1.65
CA TYR A 16 7.31 10.72 -0.90
C TYR A 16 5.89 10.99 -1.39
N GLU A 17 5.59 12.24 -1.74
CA GLU A 17 4.25 12.60 -2.15
C GLU A 17 3.83 11.90 -3.44
N ASN A 18 4.74 11.78 -4.40
CA ASN A 18 4.46 11.09 -5.65
C ASN A 18 4.34 9.58 -5.44
N VAL A 19 5.15 9.00 -4.56
CA VAL A 19 5.03 7.59 -4.20
C VAL A 19 3.67 7.33 -3.55
N ILE A 20 3.30 8.14 -2.57
CA ILE A 20 2.02 8.00 -1.87
C ILE A 20 0.85 8.18 -2.85
N GLN A 21 0.94 9.18 -3.72
CA GLN A 21 -0.12 9.42 -4.69
C GLN A 21 -0.26 8.26 -5.68
N ALA A 22 0.86 7.68 -6.11
CA ALA A 22 0.84 6.51 -6.99
C ALA A 22 0.17 5.31 -6.32
N ILE A 23 0.43 5.11 -5.02
CA ILE A 23 -0.23 4.06 -4.24
C ILE A 23 -1.73 4.28 -4.21
N LYS A 24 -2.17 5.50 -3.91
CA LYS A 24 -3.59 5.84 -3.86
C LYS A 24 -4.26 5.70 -5.23
N ASP A 25 -3.55 6.09 -6.28
CA ASP A 25 -4.05 5.98 -7.66
C ASP A 25 -4.19 4.51 -8.09
N ALA A 26 -3.38 3.61 -7.55
CA ALA A 26 -3.49 2.18 -7.82
C ALA A 26 -4.69 1.55 -7.09
N SER A 27 -5.20 2.20 -6.05
CA SER A 27 -6.36 1.70 -5.30
C SER A 27 -7.66 2.06 -6.00
N THR A 28 -8.75 1.42 -5.56
CA THR A 28 -10.11 1.82 -5.96
C THR A 28 -10.58 3.08 -5.26
N GLY A 29 -9.76 3.68 -4.41
CA GLY A 29 -10.12 4.74 -3.48
C GLY A 29 -10.24 4.22 -2.05
N VAL A 30 -10.17 2.91 -1.86
CA VAL A 30 -10.22 2.27 -0.55
C VAL A 30 -8.82 1.81 -0.18
N TRP A 31 -8.27 2.46 0.82
CA TRP A 31 -6.90 2.18 1.29
C TRP A 31 -6.80 2.59 2.76
N CYS A 32 -5.79 2.06 3.44
CA CYS A 32 -5.44 2.52 4.78
C CYS A 32 -3.95 2.43 5.00
N THR A 33 -3.47 3.25 5.92
CA THR A 33 -2.12 3.23 6.40
C THR A 33 -2.14 3.57 7.89
N TYR A 34 -1.56 2.69 8.70
CA TYR A 34 -1.58 2.85 10.15
C TYR A 34 -0.18 3.05 10.71
N TRP A 35 0.84 2.89 9.87
CA TRP A 35 2.22 3.21 10.22
C TRP A 35 2.97 3.57 8.94
N LYS A 36 4.13 4.17 9.14
CA LYS A 36 4.93 4.73 8.06
C LYS A 36 5.38 3.62 7.09
N SER A 37 5.35 3.93 5.81
CA SER A 37 5.92 3.12 4.73
C SER A 37 5.20 1.79 4.48
N SER A 38 3.94 1.66 4.91
CA SER A 38 3.11 0.51 4.58
C SER A 38 1.67 0.92 4.33
N TYR A 39 1.09 0.37 3.28
CA TYR A 39 -0.30 0.61 2.90
C TYR A 39 -1.00 -0.70 2.63
N LEU A 40 -2.28 -0.77 2.96
CA LEU A 40 -3.20 -1.76 2.42
C LEU A 40 -4.10 -1.05 1.43
N ILE A 41 -4.25 -1.62 0.24
CA ILE A 41 -5.15 -1.06 -0.76
C ILE A 41 -6.06 -2.14 -1.33
N LYS A 42 -7.29 -1.74 -1.62
CA LYS A 42 -8.19 -2.51 -2.46
C LYS A 42 -7.95 -2.05 -3.89
N THR A 43 -7.72 -2.99 -4.81
CA THR A 43 -7.33 -2.64 -6.17
C THR A 43 -7.96 -3.58 -7.19
N ASN A 44 -8.19 -3.06 -8.40
CA ASN A 44 -8.60 -3.85 -9.55
C ASN A 44 -7.41 -4.26 -10.42
N LEU A 45 -6.21 -3.89 -10.02
CA LEU A 45 -4.99 -4.17 -10.78
C LEU A 45 -4.30 -5.43 -10.25
N THR A 46 -3.39 -5.98 -11.07
CA THR A 46 -2.49 -7.05 -10.61
C THR A 46 -1.37 -6.44 -9.78
N VAL A 47 -0.65 -7.28 -9.03
CA VAL A 47 0.53 -6.80 -8.27
C VAL A 47 1.58 -6.19 -9.19
N GLN A 48 1.75 -6.73 -10.39
CA GLN A 48 2.68 -6.18 -11.36
C GLN A 48 2.26 -4.78 -11.80
N GLN A 49 0.97 -4.59 -12.08
CA GLN A 49 0.46 -3.29 -12.48
C GLN A 49 0.55 -2.27 -11.37
N VAL A 50 0.28 -2.67 -10.12
CA VAL A 50 0.47 -1.79 -8.97
C VAL A 50 1.94 -1.38 -8.85
N SER A 51 2.85 -2.33 -8.92
CA SER A 51 4.28 -2.05 -8.89
C SER A 51 4.69 -1.11 -10.01
N ASP A 52 4.18 -1.32 -11.23
CA ASP A 52 4.51 -0.51 -12.39
C ASP A 52 4.08 0.95 -12.25
N LYS A 53 3.04 1.22 -11.45
CA LYS A 53 2.61 2.59 -11.17
C LYS A 53 3.52 3.31 -10.17
N ILE A 54 4.17 2.56 -9.30
CA ILE A 54 4.96 3.13 -8.20
C ILE A 54 6.44 3.28 -8.59
N THR A 55 6.99 2.31 -9.30
CA THR A 55 8.43 2.25 -9.60
C THR A 55 8.97 3.48 -10.33
N PRO A 56 8.21 4.18 -11.22
CA PRO A 56 8.74 5.39 -11.85
C PRO A 56 9.12 6.51 -10.87
N HIS A 57 8.63 6.44 -9.64
CA HIS A 57 8.91 7.44 -8.61
C HIS A 57 10.03 7.02 -7.66
N LEU A 58 10.64 5.87 -7.89
CA LEU A 58 11.70 5.32 -7.05
C LEU A 58 13.06 5.52 -7.73
N ASP A 59 14.11 5.51 -6.93
CA ASP A 59 15.47 5.46 -7.48
C ASP A 59 16.17 4.16 -7.06
N GLY A 60 17.44 4.03 -7.48
CA GLY A 60 18.16 2.77 -7.35
C GLY A 60 18.44 2.33 -5.89
N ASN A 61 18.28 3.25 -4.93
CA ASN A 61 18.53 2.94 -3.52
C ASN A 61 17.25 2.67 -2.74
N ASP A 62 16.11 2.78 -3.40
CA ASP A 62 14.81 2.54 -2.77
C ASP A 62 14.41 1.08 -2.91
N SER A 63 13.54 0.65 -2.01
CA SER A 63 13.00 -0.72 -2.04
C SER A 63 11.48 -0.68 -2.06
N LEU A 64 10.88 -1.64 -2.73
CA LEU A 64 9.43 -1.75 -2.85
C LEU A 64 9.05 -3.22 -2.88
N LEU A 65 8.02 -3.56 -2.12
CA LEU A 65 7.40 -4.87 -2.19
C LEU A 65 5.89 -4.69 -2.28
N VAL A 66 5.29 -5.28 -3.30
CA VAL A 66 3.84 -5.33 -3.47
C VAL A 66 3.43 -6.79 -3.38
N ILE A 67 2.55 -7.09 -2.44
CA ILE A 67 2.17 -8.47 -2.18
C ILE A 67 0.66 -8.57 -2.06
N GLU A 68 0.09 -9.57 -2.73
CA GLU A 68 -1.33 -9.86 -2.58
C GLU A 68 -1.57 -10.51 -1.23
N VAL A 69 -2.60 -10.05 -0.50
CA VAL A 69 -2.94 -10.58 0.82
C VAL A 69 -4.36 -11.10 0.82
N LYS A 70 -4.60 -12.10 1.65
CA LYS A 70 -5.92 -12.69 1.85
C LYS A 70 -6.48 -12.26 3.18
N GLU A 71 -7.78 -12.48 3.37
CA GLU A 71 -8.45 -12.18 4.64
C GLU A 71 -8.10 -13.22 5.70
N ASN A 72 -6.81 -13.30 6.00
CA ASN A 72 -6.28 -14.14 7.06
C ASN A 72 -5.19 -13.33 7.75
N TYR A 73 -5.57 -12.65 8.83
CA TYR A 73 -4.69 -11.71 9.48
C TYR A 73 -4.95 -11.70 10.98
N GLN A 74 -3.92 -11.34 11.72
CA GLN A 74 -3.98 -11.11 13.15
C GLN A 74 -3.00 -10.00 13.50
N GLY A 75 -3.19 -9.37 14.63
CA GLY A 75 -2.30 -8.32 15.08
C GLY A 75 -2.89 -7.50 16.21
N TRP A 76 -2.39 -6.31 16.33
CA TRP A 76 -2.73 -5.41 17.43
C TRP A 76 -3.08 -4.04 16.86
N LEU A 77 -4.35 -3.80 16.64
CA LEU A 77 -4.88 -2.54 16.12
C LEU A 77 -6.07 -2.10 16.96
N SER A 78 -6.48 -0.87 16.77
CA SER A 78 -7.69 -0.39 17.42
C SER A 78 -8.92 -1.06 16.80
N LYS A 79 -10.05 -1.02 17.54
CA LYS A 79 -11.30 -1.55 17.04
C LYS A 79 -11.72 -0.89 15.73
N GLU A 80 -11.52 0.41 15.61
CA GLU A 80 -11.88 1.16 14.43
C GLU A 80 -11.03 0.76 13.22
N GLN A 81 -9.73 0.52 13.43
CA GLN A 81 -8.83 0.06 12.39
C GLN A 81 -9.22 -1.34 11.92
N TRP A 82 -9.52 -2.25 12.84
CA TRP A 82 -9.99 -3.59 12.50
C TRP A 82 -11.29 -3.54 11.71
N ASN A 83 -12.23 -2.69 12.11
CA ASN A 83 -13.51 -2.56 11.40
C ASN A 83 -13.30 -2.07 9.97
N TYR A 84 -12.43 -1.10 9.77
CA TYR A 84 -12.16 -0.60 8.43
C TYR A 84 -11.55 -1.68 7.52
N ILE A 85 -10.59 -2.42 8.05
CA ILE A 85 -9.95 -3.51 7.30
C ILE A 85 -11.00 -4.55 6.90
N LYS A 86 -11.85 -4.95 7.85
CA LYS A 86 -12.86 -5.98 7.61
C LYS A 86 -13.97 -5.52 6.68
N GLU A 87 -14.48 -4.33 6.89
CA GLU A 87 -15.70 -3.86 6.23
C GLU A 87 -15.43 -3.12 4.92
N SER A 88 -14.28 -2.53 4.77
CA SER A 88 -13.94 -1.73 3.58
C SER A 88 -12.85 -2.35 2.74
N ILE A 89 -11.75 -2.75 3.33
CA ILE A 89 -10.61 -3.29 2.58
C ILE A 89 -10.95 -4.65 2.00
N PHE A 90 -11.51 -5.54 2.80
CA PHE A 90 -11.81 -6.91 2.40
C PHE A 90 -13.30 -7.15 2.10
N SER A 91 -14.03 -6.12 1.88
CA SER A 91 -15.46 -6.28 1.53
C SER A 91 -15.67 -6.74 0.09
#